data_e6ad46803fec980e3d1e9073f6625ca8
#
_entry.id   e6ad46803fec980e3d1e9073f6625ca8
#
_cell.length_a   1.000
_cell.length_b   1.000
_cell.length_c   1.000
_cell.angle_alpha   90.00
_cell.angle_beta   90.00
_cell.angle_gamma   90.00
#
_symmetry.space_group_name_H-M   'P 1'
#
loop_
_entity.id
_entity.type
_entity.pdbx_description
1 polymer ?
#
loop_
_entity_poly.entity_id
_entity_poly.type
_entity_poly.pdbx_seq_one_letter_code
_entity_poly.pdbx_strand_id
1 'polypeptide(L)'
;MARLARLNGLLWSLLLVACEPQPAVAPLRYSTTPANAPAPIYRLAVHPLHNPQQLSTAYQPLIDHINAQLTGARLELEASRDYASFEQKFRARGPALLLPNPWQTLQAIKVGYHVIAMAGDAEDFKGIFIVRRDSGIKTPSDLKGKVVSYPSPTAVAAAIMPQYYLHAHGLNIQRDIQNVYVGSQESSLMNVYLGKSAAGATWPPVWRHFQKNHPEPAAQMKVIWETPPLINNSVMVRDDVPPAVTKALTQSLLTLDQTATGRAILLGMETARFHAANDASYAVVADFLGRFEKEVRPVESP
;
A
#
# COMPACT_ATOMS: atom_id res chain seq x y z
N MET A 1 -65.28 -56.00 -81.20
CA MET A 1 -63.95 -55.94 -81.81
C MET A 1 -63.32 -54.64 -81.44
N ALA A 2 -62.14 -54.72 -80.72
CA ALA A 2 -60.95 -53.80 -80.77
C ALA A 2 -61.21 -52.32 -80.73
N ARG A 3 -60.42 -51.50 -80.04
CA ARG A 3 -58.98 -51.47 -79.63
C ARG A 3 -58.81 -50.46 -78.53
N LEU A 4 -57.87 -50.77 -77.67
CA LEU A 4 -57.30 -49.96 -76.66
C LEU A 4 -56.63 -48.66 -77.23
N ALA A 5 -56.72 -47.54 -76.50
CA ALA A 5 -55.78 -46.44 -76.66
C ALA A 5 -55.34 -46.01 -75.23
N ARG A 6 -54.06 -46.16 -74.95
CA ARG A 6 -53.38 -45.75 -73.72
C ARG A 6 -53.11 -44.26 -73.75
N LEU A 7 -53.51 -43.53 -72.68
CA LEU A 7 -53.05 -42.16 -72.45
C LEU A 7 -51.99 -42.17 -71.35
N ASN A 8 -50.75 -41.83 -71.68
CA ASN A 8 -49.69 -41.57 -70.80
C ASN A 8 -49.85 -40.19 -70.13
N GLY A 9 -50.15 -40.16 -68.85
CA GLY A 9 -50.12 -38.93 -68.06
C GLY A 9 -48.69 -38.69 -67.48
N LEU A 10 -48.07 -37.63 -67.89
CA LEU A 10 -46.76 -37.15 -67.41
C LEU A 10 -46.97 -36.41 -66.07
N LEU A 11 -46.56 -37.03 -65.00
CA LEU A 11 -46.52 -36.36 -63.67
C LEU A 11 -45.28 -35.47 -63.55
N TRP A 12 -45.49 -34.17 -63.55
CA TRP A 12 -44.44 -33.17 -63.29
C TRP A 12 -44.33 -32.93 -61.78
N SER A 13 -43.30 -33.52 -61.13
CA SER A 13 -42.98 -33.27 -59.75
C SER A 13 -42.26 -31.94 -59.59
N LEU A 14 -42.92 -30.95 -59.03
CA LEU A 14 -42.28 -29.69 -58.58
C LEU A 14 -41.41 -29.99 -57.32
N LEU A 15 -40.11 -29.96 -57.47
CA LEU A 15 -39.16 -29.88 -56.36
C LEU A 15 -39.17 -28.47 -55.79
N LEU A 16 -39.82 -28.25 -54.64
CA LEU A 16 -39.66 -27.04 -53.83
C LEU A 16 -38.31 -27.17 -53.07
N VAL A 17 -37.33 -26.45 -53.55
CA VAL A 17 -36.08 -26.23 -52.81
C VAL A 17 -36.37 -25.24 -51.66
N ALA A 18 -36.48 -25.72 -50.45
CA ALA A 18 -36.54 -24.89 -49.23
C ALA A 18 -35.18 -24.26 -49.04
N CYS A 19 -35.08 -22.95 -49.21
CA CYS A 19 -33.92 -22.17 -48.74
C CYS A 19 -33.94 -22.14 -47.20
N GLU A 20 -33.09 -22.96 -46.55
CA GLU A 20 -32.80 -22.77 -45.14
C GLU A 20 -32.14 -21.41 -44.92
N PRO A 21 -32.59 -20.60 -43.94
CA PRO A 21 -31.90 -19.32 -43.62
C PRO A 21 -30.53 -19.66 -43.08
N GLN A 22 -29.48 -19.17 -43.72
CA GLN A 22 -28.10 -19.24 -43.18
C GLN A 22 -28.06 -18.58 -41.80
N PRO A 23 -27.42 -19.23 -40.79
CA PRO A 23 -27.25 -18.63 -39.48
C PRO A 23 -26.50 -17.30 -39.67
N ALA A 24 -27.05 -16.25 -39.06
CA ALA A 24 -26.44 -14.92 -39.08
C ALA A 24 -25.01 -15.03 -38.54
N VAL A 25 -24.02 -14.78 -39.38
CA VAL A 25 -22.62 -14.73 -38.99
C VAL A 25 -22.48 -13.56 -38.02
N ALA A 26 -22.14 -13.86 -36.75
CA ALA A 26 -21.89 -12.83 -35.74
C ALA A 26 -20.84 -11.85 -36.28
N PRO A 27 -21.07 -10.54 -36.18
CA PRO A 27 -20.11 -9.57 -36.65
C PRO A 27 -18.74 -9.80 -35.99
N LEU A 28 -17.71 -9.87 -36.81
CA LEU A 28 -16.32 -9.99 -36.33
C LEU A 28 -16.01 -8.79 -35.46
N ARG A 29 -15.79 -9.02 -34.15
CA ARG A 29 -15.30 -7.99 -33.24
C ARG A 29 -13.79 -7.94 -33.37
N TYR A 30 -13.30 -6.92 -34.04
CA TYR A 30 -11.86 -6.63 -34.08
C TYR A 30 -11.45 -6.03 -32.70
N SER A 31 -10.52 -6.68 -32.03
CA SER A 31 -9.83 -6.07 -30.91
C SER A 31 -8.86 -5.02 -31.43
N THR A 32 -8.87 -3.82 -30.85
CA THR A 32 -7.87 -2.78 -31.16
C THR A 32 -6.50 -3.11 -30.56
N THR A 33 -6.44 -4.13 -29.69
CA THR A 33 -5.20 -4.60 -29.08
C THR A 33 -4.65 -5.78 -29.89
N PRO A 34 -3.37 -5.74 -30.34
CA PRO A 34 -2.74 -6.88 -31.03
C PRO A 34 -2.86 -8.16 -30.18
N ALA A 35 -3.12 -9.30 -30.83
CA ALA A 35 -3.26 -10.59 -30.15
C ALA A 35 -2.04 -11.03 -29.33
N ASN A 36 -0.86 -10.44 -29.61
CA ASN A 36 0.42 -10.70 -28.94
C ASN A 36 0.97 -9.48 -28.20
N ALA A 37 0.14 -8.47 -27.86
CA ALA A 37 0.63 -7.37 -27.03
C ALA A 37 1.03 -7.92 -25.65
N PRO A 38 2.23 -7.57 -25.12
CA PRO A 38 2.59 -7.96 -23.77
C PRO A 38 1.57 -7.42 -22.79
N ALA A 39 1.25 -8.23 -21.76
CA ALA A 39 0.33 -7.82 -20.71
C ALA A 39 0.82 -6.51 -20.07
N PRO A 40 -0.06 -5.52 -19.85
CA PRO A 40 0.32 -4.27 -19.19
C PRO A 40 0.89 -4.54 -17.81
N ILE A 41 1.96 -3.82 -17.48
CA ILE A 41 2.65 -3.90 -16.19
C ILE A 41 2.19 -2.73 -15.33
N TYR A 42 1.67 -3.04 -14.14
CA TYR A 42 1.30 -2.09 -13.11
C TYR A 42 2.32 -2.16 -11.97
N ARG A 43 2.88 -1.02 -11.56
CA ARG A 43 3.84 -0.98 -10.45
C ARG A 43 3.14 -0.61 -9.16
N LEU A 44 3.38 -1.43 -8.12
CA LEU A 44 3.05 -1.11 -6.73
C LEU A 44 4.26 -0.48 -6.06
N ALA A 45 4.20 0.82 -5.80
CA ALA A 45 5.21 1.50 -5.01
C ALA A 45 4.82 1.47 -3.52
N VAL A 46 5.74 0.99 -2.69
CA VAL A 46 5.61 0.96 -1.23
C VAL A 46 6.47 2.06 -0.64
N HIS A 47 5.92 2.84 0.31
CA HIS A 47 6.71 3.86 0.99
C HIS A 47 7.86 3.20 1.80
N PRO A 48 8.96 3.91 2.10
CA PRO A 48 10.16 3.30 2.65
C PRO A 48 10.02 2.81 4.10
N LEU A 49 9.25 1.73 4.29
CA LEU A 49 9.13 1.02 5.56
C LEU A 49 10.45 0.38 5.97
N HIS A 50 11.15 -0.18 4.98
CA HIS A 50 12.41 -0.90 5.09
C HIS A 50 13.37 -0.41 4.02
N ASN A 51 14.64 -0.80 4.12
CA ASN A 51 15.56 -0.66 2.99
C ASN A 51 15.05 -1.47 1.77
N PRO A 52 15.49 -1.14 0.53
CA PRO A 52 14.93 -1.76 -0.68
C PRO A 52 15.03 -3.28 -0.73
N GLN A 53 16.11 -3.88 -0.21
CA GLN A 53 16.28 -5.33 -0.18
C GLN A 53 15.29 -6.02 0.76
N GLN A 54 15.14 -5.50 1.97
CA GLN A 54 14.18 -6.01 2.95
C GLN A 54 12.74 -5.80 2.50
N LEU A 55 12.45 -4.66 1.87
CA LEU A 55 11.13 -4.38 1.31
C LEU A 55 10.78 -5.38 0.21
N SER A 56 11.73 -5.70 -0.67
CA SER A 56 11.55 -6.74 -1.69
C SER A 56 11.26 -8.10 -1.05
N THR A 57 12.04 -8.50 -0.06
CA THR A 57 11.84 -9.78 0.65
C THR A 57 10.45 -9.87 1.29
N ALA A 58 9.96 -8.77 1.89
CA ALA A 58 8.68 -8.75 2.58
C ALA A 58 7.48 -8.73 1.61
N TYR A 59 7.57 -7.99 0.49
CA TYR A 59 6.43 -7.71 -0.37
C TYR A 59 6.39 -8.52 -1.67
N GLN A 60 7.53 -9.10 -2.13
CA GLN A 60 7.54 -9.91 -3.36
C GLN A 60 6.58 -11.11 -3.29
N PRO A 61 6.45 -11.83 -2.15
CA PRO A 61 5.46 -12.91 -2.05
C PRO A 61 4.01 -12.46 -2.27
N LEU A 62 3.64 -11.23 -1.87
CA LEU A 62 2.33 -10.65 -2.18
C LEU A 62 2.18 -10.42 -3.68
N ILE A 63 3.19 -9.84 -4.33
CA ILE A 63 3.19 -9.59 -5.78
C ILE A 63 3.03 -10.90 -6.56
N ASP A 64 3.77 -11.94 -6.19
CA ASP A 64 3.72 -13.24 -6.84
C ASP A 64 2.35 -13.91 -6.65
N HIS A 65 1.77 -13.80 -5.45
CA HIS A 65 0.43 -14.31 -5.15
C HIS A 65 -0.65 -13.61 -5.97
N ILE A 66 -0.60 -12.29 -6.09
CA ILE A 66 -1.53 -11.52 -6.91
C ILE A 66 -1.36 -11.87 -8.38
N ASN A 67 -0.13 -11.95 -8.89
CA ASN A 67 0.15 -12.30 -10.28
C ASN A 67 -0.34 -13.70 -10.68
N ALA A 68 -0.37 -14.64 -9.75
CA ALA A 68 -0.92 -15.97 -10.00
C ALA A 68 -2.44 -15.97 -10.26
N GLN A 69 -3.14 -14.91 -9.86
CA GLN A 69 -4.60 -14.75 -9.99
C GLN A 69 -4.98 -13.69 -11.05
N LEU A 70 -4.05 -12.80 -11.39
CA LEU A 70 -4.31 -11.66 -12.28
C LEU A 70 -4.17 -12.09 -13.75
N THR A 71 -5.29 -12.07 -14.49
CA THR A 71 -5.30 -12.38 -15.93
C THR A 71 -5.18 -11.11 -16.77
N GLY A 72 -4.35 -11.16 -17.81
CA GLY A 72 -4.22 -10.06 -18.79
C GLY A 72 -3.51 -8.82 -18.26
N ALA A 73 -2.85 -8.90 -17.09
CA ALA A 73 -2.05 -7.84 -16.49
C ALA A 73 -0.96 -8.44 -15.59
N ARG A 74 0.07 -7.68 -15.29
CA ARG A 74 1.13 -8.06 -14.37
C ARG A 74 1.40 -6.94 -13.37
N LEU A 75 1.63 -7.31 -12.11
CA LEU A 75 2.06 -6.43 -11.04
C LEU A 75 3.56 -6.56 -10.82
N GLU A 76 4.24 -5.45 -10.60
CA GLU A 76 5.65 -5.39 -10.20
C GLU A 76 5.82 -4.53 -8.95
N LEU A 77 6.77 -4.91 -8.09
CA LEU A 77 7.12 -4.13 -6.91
C LEU A 77 8.06 -2.98 -7.29
N GLU A 78 7.82 -1.80 -6.74
CA GLU A 78 8.69 -0.65 -6.89
C GLU A 78 9.10 -0.11 -5.52
N ALA A 79 10.39 -0.15 -5.20
CA ALA A 79 10.95 0.43 -4.00
C ALA A 79 11.36 1.89 -4.23
N SER A 80 11.47 2.65 -3.15
CA SER A 80 12.04 3.99 -3.16
C SER A 80 13.15 4.09 -2.13
N ARG A 81 14.17 4.88 -2.45
CA ARG A 81 15.35 5.08 -1.58
C ARG A 81 14.98 5.71 -0.24
N ASP A 82 14.09 6.70 -0.29
CA ASP A 82 13.65 7.52 0.84
C ASP A 82 12.23 8.06 0.61
N TYR A 83 11.67 8.72 1.62
CA TYR A 83 10.32 9.29 1.58
C TYR A 83 10.15 10.32 0.48
N ALA A 84 11.14 11.22 0.28
CA ALA A 84 11.10 12.24 -0.76
C ALA A 84 11.03 11.63 -2.16
N SER A 85 11.85 10.59 -2.44
CA SER A 85 11.81 9.88 -3.71
C SER A 85 10.47 9.17 -3.95
N PHE A 86 9.86 8.58 -2.93
CA PHE A 86 8.53 8.00 -3.03
C PHE A 86 7.46 9.06 -3.32
N GLU A 87 7.53 10.19 -2.61
CA GLU A 87 6.58 11.31 -2.79
C GLU A 87 6.69 11.94 -4.17
N GLN A 88 7.90 12.11 -4.69
CA GLN A 88 8.12 12.59 -6.06
C GLN A 88 7.49 11.65 -7.10
N LYS A 89 7.62 10.33 -6.92
CA LYS A 89 7.05 9.34 -7.84
C LYS A 89 5.52 9.41 -7.92
N PHE A 90 4.82 9.43 -6.79
CA PHE A 90 3.35 9.48 -6.83
C PHE A 90 2.83 10.86 -7.29
N ARG A 91 3.51 11.95 -6.96
CA ARG A 91 3.14 13.28 -7.48
C ARG A 91 3.29 13.36 -9.01
N ALA A 92 4.29 12.69 -9.56
CA ALA A 92 4.47 12.52 -11.01
C ALA A 92 3.54 11.48 -11.62
N ARG A 93 2.68 10.81 -10.81
CA ARG A 93 1.75 9.76 -11.24
C ARG A 93 2.47 8.58 -11.93
N GLY A 94 3.70 8.26 -11.53
CA GLY A 94 4.50 7.18 -12.12
C GLY A 94 3.95 5.79 -11.80
N PRO A 95 3.89 5.37 -10.53
CA PRO A 95 3.33 4.07 -10.14
C PRO A 95 1.83 4.00 -10.37
N ALA A 96 1.32 2.83 -10.75
CA ALA A 96 -0.12 2.60 -10.90
C ALA A 96 -0.82 2.32 -9.55
N LEU A 97 -0.07 1.73 -8.60
CA LEU A 97 -0.55 1.44 -7.25
C LEU A 97 0.43 2.00 -6.22
N LEU A 98 -0.10 2.33 -5.06
CA LEU A 98 0.67 2.83 -3.92
C LEU A 98 0.30 2.08 -2.65
N LEU A 99 1.28 1.92 -1.75
CA LEU A 99 1.09 1.65 -0.34
C LEU A 99 1.75 2.80 0.45
N PRO A 100 1.07 3.93 0.60
CA PRO A 100 1.57 5.12 1.29
C PRO A 100 1.21 5.12 2.77
N ASN A 101 1.86 5.98 3.56
CA ASN A 101 1.38 6.31 4.89
C ASN A 101 0.15 7.25 4.83
N PRO A 102 -0.58 7.45 5.93
CA PRO A 102 -1.83 8.23 5.91
C PRO A 102 -1.69 9.69 5.43
N TRP A 103 -0.59 10.39 5.72
CA TRP A 103 -0.35 11.72 5.16
C TRP A 103 -0.14 11.66 3.64
N GLN A 104 0.69 10.74 3.18
CA GLN A 104 0.93 10.51 1.75
C GLN A 104 -0.35 10.07 1.03
N THR A 105 -1.24 9.32 1.70
CA THR A 105 -2.58 8.98 1.18
C THR A 105 -3.36 10.24 0.82
N LEU A 106 -3.45 11.22 1.73
CA LEU A 106 -4.15 12.48 1.46
C LEU A 106 -3.50 13.28 0.32
N GLN A 107 -2.16 13.24 0.20
CA GLN A 107 -1.48 13.91 -0.91
C GLN A 107 -1.71 13.16 -2.24
N ALA A 108 -1.74 11.84 -2.24
CA ALA A 108 -1.97 11.03 -3.43
C ALA A 108 -3.41 11.18 -3.96
N ILE A 109 -4.41 11.31 -3.08
CA ILE A 109 -5.80 11.62 -3.48
C ILE A 109 -5.85 12.90 -4.34
N LYS A 110 -5.10 13.94 -3.97
CA LYS A 110 -5.08 15.21 -4.70
C LYS A 110 -4.55 15.10 -6.13
N VAL A 111 -3.82 14.03 -6.43
CA VAL A 111 -3.23 13.78 -7.75
C VAL A 111 -3.83 12.56 -8.45
N GLY A 112 -5.06 12.16 -8.08
CA GLY A 112 -5.87 11.16 -8.79
C GLY A 112 -5.54 9.71 -8.44
N TYR A 113 -5.18 9.44 -7.17
CA TYR A 113 -5.19 8.08 -6.62
C TYR A 113 -6.39 7.91 -5.69
N HIS A 114 -6.93 6.70 -5.62
CA HIS A 114 -8.08 6.35 -4.78
C HIS A 114 -7.75 5.17 -3.88
N VAL A 115 -8.21 5.22 -2.65
CA VAL A 115 -8.02 4.14 -1.67
C VAL A 115 -8.92 2.96 -2.03
N ILE A 116 -8.34 1.76 -2.05
CA ILE A 116 -9.03 0.49 -2.32
C ILE A 116 -8.98 -0.48 -1.14
N ALA A 117 -8.06 -0.28 -0.20
CA ALA A 117 -7.94 -1.06 1.04
C ALA A 117 -7.11 -0.30 2.08
N MET A 118 -7.17 -0.75 3.33
CA MET A 118 -6.26 -0.38 4.42
C MET A 118 -5.40 -1.61 4.77
N ALA A 119 -4.10 -1.41 4.97
CA ALA A 119 -3.12 -2.44 5.28
C ALA A 119 -2.87 -2.52 6.79
N GLY A 120 -3.28 -3.62 7.42
CA GLY A 120 -3.09 -3.86 8.86
C GLY A 120 -4.19 -3.26 9.74
N ASP A 121 -4.25 -3.71 10.98
CA ASP A 121 -5.21 -3.22 11.95
C ASP A 121 -4.85 -1.79 12.40
N ALA A 122 -5.85 -0.97 12.70
CA ALA A 122 -5.65 0.40 13.16
C ALA A 122 -4.83 0.46 14.46
N GLU A 123 -5.05 -0.50 15.36
CA GLU A 123 -4.33 -0.59 16.64
C GLU A 123 -2.80 -0.73 16.50
N ASP A 124 -2.32 -1.25 15.39
CA ASP A 124 -0.88 -1.33 15.09
C ASP A 124 -0.32 -0.01 14.52
N PHE A 125 -1.18 0.92 14.08
CA PHE A 125 -0.74 2.20 13.52
C PHE A 125 -0.63 3.27 14.61
N LYS A 126 0.43 3.21 15.39
CA LYS A 126 0.78 4.17 16.44
C LYS A 126 2.27 4.48 16.44
N GLY A 127 2.63 5.63 16.93
CA GLY A 127 4.02 5.98 17.17
C GLY A 127 4.53 5.35 18.45
N ILE A 128 5.75 4.83 18.42
CA ILE A 128 6.45 4.36 19.60
C ILE A 128 7.80 5.04 19.73
N PHE A 129 8.21 5.31 20.96
CA PHE A 129 9.53 5.84 21.28
C PHE A 129 10.42 4.73 21.79
N ILE A 130 11.61 4.65 21.20
CA ILE A 130 12.64 3.69 21.56
C ILE A 130 13.78 4.46 22.22
N VAL A 131 14.23 3.97 23.36
CA VAL A 131 15.39 4.48 24.10
C VAL A 131 16.32 3.31 24.50
N ARG A 132 17.57 3.61 24.78
CA ARG A 132 18.46 2.62 25.42
C ARG A 132 17.97 2.33 26.84
N ARG A 133 18.14 1.08 27.27
CA ARG A 133 17.74 0.66 28.64
C ARG A 133 18.52 1.40 29.75
N ASP A 134 19.76 1.79 29.42
CA ASP A 134 20.67 2.51 30.32
C ASP A 134 20.60 4.05 30.17
N SER A 135 19.69 4.59 29.38
CA SER A 135 19.59 6.03 29.07
C SER A 135 19.18 6.92 30.25
N GLY A 136 18.58 6.36 31.29
CA GLY A 136 18.02 7.12 32.43
C GLY A 136 16.73 7.91 32.05
N ILE A 137 16.28 7.89 30.82
CA ILE A 137 15.06 8.59 30.36
C ILE A 137 13.83 7.87 30.94
N LYS A 138 12.93 8.63 31.56
CA LYS A 138 11.69 8.15 32.20
C LYS A 138 10.47 8.94 31.77
N THR A 139 10.61 10.25 31.57
CA THR A 139 9.54 11.18 31.21
C THR A 139 9.90 11.93 29.94
N PRO A 140 8.93 12.46 29.18
CA PRO A 140 9.19 13.30 28.00
C PRO A 140 10.10 14.48 28.32
N SER A 141 10.01 15.09 29.50
CA SER A 141 10.86 16.22 29.94
C SER A 141 12.35 15.87 29.99
N ASP A 142 12.71 14.60 30.15
CA ASP A 142 14.10 14.15 30.15
C ASP A 142 14.75 14.26 28.76
N LEU A 143 13.95 14.51 27.71
CA LEU A 143 14.44 14.76 26.35
C LEU A 143 14.88 16.21 26.11
N LYS A 144 14.66 17.13 27.05
CA LYS A 144 15.10 18.54 26.90
C LYS A 144 16.60 18.62 26.63
N GLY A 145 16.95 19.38 25.59
CA GLY A 145 18.35 19.54 25.13
C GLY A 145 18.93 18.32 24.40
N LYS A 146 18.15 17.24 24.20
CA LYS A 146 18.63 16.00 23.59
C LYS A 146 18.22 15.87 22.12
N VAL A 147 18.95 15.02 21.41
CA VAL A 147 18.64 14.60 20.04
C VAL A 147 17.57 13.52 20.04
N VAL A 148 16.54 13.70 19.20
CA VAL A 148 15.52 12.69 18.92
C VAL A 148 15.53 12.42 17.42
N SER A 149 15.64 11.15 17.04
CA SER A 149 15.69 10.73 15.62
C SER A 149 14.34 10.24 15.10
N TYR A 150 14.09 10.58 13.85
CA TYR A 150 12.89 10.22 13.08
C TYR A 150 13.29 9.80 11.66
N PRO A 151 12.53 8.95 10.98
CA PRO A 151 12.85 8.57 9.60
C PRO A 151 12.68 9.72 8.60
N SER A 152 11.59 10.49 8.71
CA SER A 152 11.23 11.58 7.78
C SER A 152 10.25 12.53 8.47
N PRO A 153 10.21 13.83 8.11
CA PRO A 153 9.22 14.76 8.64
C PRO A 153 7.77 14.41 8.25
N THR A 154 7.57 13.62 7.21
CA THR A 154 6.26 13.17 6.69
C THR A 154 5.86 11.77 7.16
N ALA A 155 6.68 11.10 7.98
CA ALA A 155 6.36 9.80 8.56
C ALA A 155 5.32 9.95 9.67
N VAL A 156 4.05 9.58 9.41
CA VAL A 156 2.94 9.83 10.34
C VAL A 156 3.18 9.12 11.68
N ALA A 157 3.26 7.79 11.70
CA ALA A 157 3.45 7.05 12.95
C ALA A 157 4.83 7.27 13.57
N ALA A 158 5.87 7.48 12.75
CA ALA A 158 7.26 7.53 13.24
C ALA A 158 7.82 8.95 13.41
N ALA A 159 7.05 10.01 13.14
CA ALA A 159 7.46 11.39 13.39
C ALA A 159 6.30 12.29 13.83
N ILE A 160 5.23 12.38 13.04
CA ILE A 160 4.15 13.34 13.29
C ILE A 160 3.43 13.00 14.60
N MET A 161 2.96 11.76 14.77
CA MET A 161 2.30 11.32 16.01
C MET A 161 3.22 11.39 17.23
N PRO A 162 4.50 10.93 17.18
CA PRO A 162 5.45 11.14 18.24
C PRO A 162 5.70 12.60 18.60
N GLN A 163 5.86 13.48 17.62
CA GLN A 163 6.06 14.90 17.89
C GLN A 163 4.83 15.55 18.52
N TYR A 164 3.62 15.17 18.08
CA TYR A 164 2.39 15.59 18.74
C TYR A 164 2.29 15.09 20.18
N TYR A 165 2.69 13.84 20.43
CA TYR A 165 2.75 13.28 21.78
C TYR A 165 3.68 14.09 22.69
N LEU A 166 4.89 14.43 22.24
CA LEU A 166 5.84 15.25 23.00
C LEU A 166 5.27 16.65 23.28
N HIS A 167 4.63 17.27 22.29
CA HIS A 167 3.96 18.56 22.45
C HIS A 167 2.84 18.49 23.50
N ALA A 168 1.97 17.49 23.44
CA ALA A 168 0.89 17.28 24.40
C ALA A 168 1.40 17.02 25.85
N HIS A 169 2.67 16.60 25.98
CA HIS A 169 3.35 16.44 27.27
C HIS A 169 4.25 17.63 27.66
N GLY A 170 3.99 18.81 27.08
CA GLY A 170 4.61 20.07 27.47
C GLY A 170 5.98 20.35 26.87
N LEU A 171 6.40 19.62 25.84
CA LEU A 171 7.64 19.91 25.12
C LEU A 171 7.36 20.75 23.87
N ASN A 172 8.05 21.87 23.74
CA ASN A 172 8.14 22.56 22.46
C ASN A 172 9.21 21.87 21.61
N ILE A 173 8.77 21.07 20.62
CA ILE A 173 9.69 20.24 19.84
C ILE A 173 10.68 21.03 18.97
N GLN A 174 10.40 22.30 18.68
CA GLN A 174 11.30 23.16 17.91
C GLN A 174 12.39 23.82 18.74
N ARG A 175 12.14 23.97 20.05
CA ARG A 175 13.03 24.68 20.98
C ARG A 175 13.68 23.75 22.01
N ASP A 176 12.91 22.79 22.51
CA ASP A 176 13.31 22.01 23.69
C ASP A 176 14.09 20.74 23.33
N ILE A 177 14.04 20.28 22.07
CA ILE A 177 14.77 19.09 21.58
C ILE A 177 15.41 19.38 20.23
N GLN A 178 16.41 18.57 19.86
CA GLN A 178 17.00 18.59 18.53
C GLN A 178 16.40 17.45 17.70
N ASN A 179 15.51 17.80 16.76
CA ASN A 179 14.94 16.83 15.83
C ASN A 179 15.93 16.52 14.70
N VAL A 180 16.19 15.22 14.43
CA VAL A 180 17.00 14.79 13.30
C VAL A 180 16.23 13.79 12.44
N TYR A 181 16.20 14.02 11.13
CA TYR A 181 15.55 13.14 10.17
C TYR A 181 16.62 12.35 9.43
N VAL A 182 16.60 11.02 9.57
CA VAL A 182 17.73 10.15 9.23
C VAL A 182 17.46 9.25 8.01
N GLY A 183 16.38 9.51 7.27
CA GLY A 183 16.06 8.91 5.98
C GLY A 183 15.35 7.57 6.05
N SER A 184 15.52 6.77 7.12
CA SER A 184 14.86 5.48 7.25
C SER A 184 14.48 5.16 8.69
N GLN A 185 13.51 4.24 8.85
CA GLN A 185 13.06 3.72 10.14
C GLN A 185 14.20 3.01 10.88
N GLU A 186 14.94 2.16 10.18
CA GLU A 186 16.08 1.41 10.74
C GLU A 186 17.19 2.36 11.22
N SER A 187 17.51 3.41 10.45
CA SER A 187 18.50 4.41 10.84
C SER A 187 18.09 5.15 12.12
N SER A 188 16.79 5.42 12.31
CA SER A 188 16.28 6.03 13.54
C SER A 188 16.58 5.15 14.76
N LEU A 189 16.33 3.85 14.67
CA LEU A 189 16.62 2.89 15.74
C LEU A 189 18.12 2.71 15.97
N MET A 190 18.90 2.59 14.89
CA MET A 190 20.36 2.45 14.99
C MET A 190 21.03 3.68 15.63
N ASN A 191 20.51 4.88 15.40
CA ASN A 191 21.02 6.08 16.06
C ASN A 191 20.82 6.04 17.60
N VAL A 192 19.72 5.46 18.05
CA VAL A 192 19.51 5.23 19.49
C VAL A 192 20.51 4.19 20.03
N TYR A 193 20.64 3.06 19.36
CA TYR A 193 21.59 2.02 19.74
C TYR A 193 23.02 2.55 19.86
N LEU A 194 23.47 3.33 18.88
CA LEU A 194 24.79 3.92 18.80
C LEU A 194 24.97 5.15 19.72
N GLY A 195 23.96 5.55 20.51
CA GLY A 195 24.01 6.71 21.40
C GLY A 195 24.04 8.07 20.67
N LYS A 196 23.79 8.10 19.36
CA LYS A 196 23.73 9.35 18.57
C LYS A 196 22.42 10.11 18.80
N SER A 197 21.37 9.43 19.23
CA SER A 197 20.09 9.99 19.64
C SER A 197 19.68 9.43 21.01
N ALA A 198 19.11 10.29 21.85
CA ALA A 198 18.61 9.89 23.16
C ALA A 198 17.33 9.05 23.06
N ALA A 199 16.51 9.35 22.06
CA ALA A 199 15.33 8.57 21.66
C ALA A 199 15.21 8.51 20.15
N GLY A 200 14.57 7.47 19.66
CA GLY A 200 14.19 7.34 18.26
C GLY A 200 12.72 6.99 18.16
N ALA A 201 12.04 7.53 17.17
CA ALA A 201 10.65 7.20 16.91
C ALA A 201 10.53 6.22 15.76
N THR A 202 9.59 5.30 15.91
CA THR A 202 9.21 4.30 14.90
C THR A 202 7.75 3.86 15.14
N TRP A 203 7.35 2.70 14.65
CA TRP A 203 6.04 2.09 14.87
C TRP A 203 6.15 0.56 15.07
N PRO A 204 5.13 -0.12 15.65
CA PRO A 204 5.24 -1.50 16.10
C PRO A 204 5.72 -2.51 15.04
N PRO A 205 5.21 -2.55 13.80
CA PRO A 205 5.69 -3.50 12.79
C PRO A 205 7.20 -3.40 12.51
N VAL A 206 7.71 -2.17 12.37
CA VAL A 206 9.16 -1.96 12.14
C VAL A 206 9.97 -2.35 13.36
N TRP A 207 9.49 -2.08 14.57
CA TRP A 207 10.17 -2.50 15.78
C TRP A 207 10.23 -4.03 15.90
N ARG A 208 9.13 -4.76 15.64
CA ARG A 208 9.12 -6.22 15.59
C ARG A 208 10.10 -6.77 14.56
N HIS A 209 10.13 -6.17 13.36
CA HIS A 209 11.09 -6.54 12.31
C HIS A 209 12.54 -6.28 12.73
N PHE A 210 12.80 -5.13 13.35
CA PHE A 210 14.13 -4.78 13.88
C PHE A 210 14.59 -5.76 14.94
N GLN A 211 13.72 -6.17 15.87
CA GLN A 211 14.04 -7.17 16.89
C GLN A 211 14.46 -8.53 16.31
N LYS A 212 13.85 -8.93 15.20
CA LYS A 212 14.18 -10.18 14.49
C LYS A 212 15.55 -10.10 13.80
N ASN A 213 15.83 -8.98 13.14
CA ASN A 213 17.03 -8.83 12.31
C ASN A 213 18.25 -8.29 13.06
N HIS A 214 18.04 -7.61 14.19
CA HIS A 214 19.06 -6.98 15.01
C HIS A 214 18.87 -7.33 16.51
N PRO A 215 18.91 -8.63 16.90
CA PRO A 215 18.56 -9.05 18.26
C PRO A 215 19.48 -8.45 19.32
N GLU A 216 20.78 -8.33 19.07
CA GLU A 216 21.73 -7.75 20.02
C GLU A 216 21.52 -6.24 20.25
N PRO A 217 21.40 -5.39 19.20
CA PRO A 217 20.98 -4.00 19.38
C PRO A 217 19.63 -3.86 20.08
N ALA A 218 18.63 -4.65 19.67
CA ALA A 218 17.28 -4.58 20.23
C ALA A 218 17.24 -4.94 21.71
N ALA A 219 18.05 -5.90 22.18
CA ALA A 219 18.14 -6.28 23.58
C ALA A 219 18.60 -5.13 24.50
N GLN A 220 19.36 -4.16 23.96
CA GLN A 220 19.83 -2.98 24.71
C GLN A 220 18.85 -1.83 24.71
N MET A 221 17.73 -1.95 23.97
CA MET A 221 16.72 -0.93 23.82
C MET A 221 15.37 -1.37 24.38
N LYS A 222 14.47 -0.41 24.55
CA LYS A 222 13.08 -0.66 24.98
C LYS A 222 12.15 0.40 24.41
N VAL A 223 10.88 0.03 24.23
CA VAL A 223 9.78 0.98 24.06
C VAL A 223 9.54 1.66 25.39
N ILE A 224 9.38 2.97 25.40
CA ILE A 224 9.13 3.74 26.62
C ILE A 224 7.76 4.43 26.58
N TRP A 225 7.33 4.94 25.44
CA TRP A 225 6.02 5.59 25.26
C TRP A 225 5.42 5.18 23.93
N GLU A 226 4.10 5.23 23.89
CA GLU A 226 3.28 4.96 22.70
C GLU A 226 2.24 6.08 22.52
N THR A 227 1.92 6.41 21.30
CA THR A 227 0.81 7.33 20.98
C THR A 227 -0.51 6.57 20.93
N PRO A 228 -1.66 7.26 21.02
CA PRO A 228 -2.92 6.68 20.59
C PRO A 228 -2.82 6.21 19.12
N PRO A 229 -3.60 5.18 18.72
CA PRO A 229 -3.60 4.71 17.34
C PRO A 229 -4.32 5.68 16.37
N LEU A 230 -4.00 5.55 15.10
CA LEU A 230 -4.68 6.21 13.98
C LEU A 230 -5.01 5.16 12.93
N ILE A 231 -5.75 5.55 11.86
CA ILE A 231 -5.98 4.69 10.70
C ILE A 231 -4.64 4.27 10.05
N ASN A 232 -4.55 3.01 9.64
CA ASN A 232 -3.31 2.44 9.09
C ASN A 232 -3.07 2.87 7.63
N ASN A 233 -1.93 2.46 7.08
CA ASN A 233 -1.52 2.72 5.70
C ASN A 233 -2.59 2.29 4.70
N SER A 234 -2.78 3.07 3.62
CA SER A 234 -3.69 2.68 2.55
C SER A 234 -3.03 1.82 1.49
N VAL A 235 -3.83 1.07 0.73
CA VAL A 235 -3.49 0.63 -0.62
C VAL A 235 -4.32 1.48 -1.58
N MET A 236 -3.67 2.06 -2.57
CA MET A 236 -4.30 2.99 -3.51
C MET A 236 -4.08 2.56 -4.95
N VAL A 237 -5.00 2.95 -5.80
CA VAL A 237 -4.93 2.76 -7.24
C VAL A 237 -5.07 4.11 -7.93
N ARG A 238 -4.34 4.31 -9.03
CA ARG A 238 -4.46 5.48 -9.89
C ARG A 238 -5.76 5.40 -10.71
N ASP A 239 -6.42 6.54 -10.93
CA ASP A 239 -7.74 6.67 -11.57
C ASP A 239 -7.84 6.10 -13.00
N ASP A 240 -6.71 5.96 -13.72
CA ASP A 240 -6.63 5.41 -15.06
C ASP A 240 -6.43 3.87 -15.12
N VAL A 241 -6.30 3.21 -13.96
CA VAL A 241 -6.23 1.74 -13.91
C VAL A 241 -7.61 1.15 -14.19
N PRO A 242 -7.73 0.19 -15.12
CA PRO A 242 -9.02 -0.37 -15.50
C PRO A 242 -9.80 -0.93 -14.30
N PRO A 243 -11.13 -0.68 -14.20
CA PRO A 243 -11.94 -1.14 -13.07
C PRO A 243 -11.88 -2.65 -12.81
N ALA A 244 -11.73 -3.46 -13.86
CA ALA A 244 -11.60 -4.91 -13.72
C ALA A 244 -10.30 -5.30 -12.98
N VAL A 245 -9.19 -4.62 -13.26
CA VAL A 245 -7.90 -4.81 -12.58
C VAL A 245 -8.01 -4.37 -11.12
N THR A 246 -8.54 -3.16 -10.89
CA THR A 246 -8.78 -2.62 -9.53
C THR A 246 -9.62 -3.58 -8.68
N LYS A 247 -10.72 -4.11 -9.24
CA LYS A 247 -11.59 -5.07 -8.54
C LYS A 247 -10.84 -6.35 -8.18
N ALA A 248 -10.09 -6.93 -9.12
CA ALA A 248 -9.32 -8.16 -8.89
C ALA A 248 -8.26 -7.95 -7.78
N LEU A 249 -7.53 -6.83 -7.83
CA LEU A 249 -6.55 -6.45 -6.81
C LEU A 249 -7.19 -6.29 -5.43
N THR A 250 -8.28 -5.53 -5.34
CA THR A 250 -9.01 -5.32 -4.08
C THR A 250 -9.49 -6.64 -3.49
N GLN A 251 -10.06 -7.51 -4.31
CA GLN A 251 -10.54 -8.81 -3.85
C GLN A 251 -9.40 -9.70 -3.36
N SER A 252 -8.29 -9.77 -4.10
CA SER A 252 -7.11 -10.54 -3.70
C SER A 252 -6.54 -10.08 -2.36
N LEU A 253 -6.49 -8.76 -2.12
CA LEU A 253 -6.04 -8.19 -0.84
C LEU A 253 -6.99 -8.55 0.30
N LEU A 254 -8.30 -8.32 0.14
CA LEU A 254 -9.30 -8.50 1.20
C LEU A 254 -9.55 -9.96 1.58
N THR A 255 -9.15 -10.91 0.75
CA THR A 255 -9.28 -12.35 1.03
C THR A 255 -7.95 -13.02 1.37
N LEU A 256 -6.86 -12.28 1.42
CA LEU A 256 -5.52 -12.83 1.60
C LEU A 256 -5.37 -13.62 2.91
N ASP A 257 -5.97 -13.17 4.00
CA ASP A 257 -5.94 -13.82 5.32
C ASP A 257 -6.74 -15.14 5.38
N GLN A 258 -7.57 -15.43 4.39
CA GLN A 258 -8.43 -16.62 4.38
C GLN A 258 -7.66 -17.91 4.10
N THR A 259 -6.47 -17.83 3.53
CA THR A 259 -5.64 -19.00 3.19
C THR A 259 -4.39 -19.11 4.06
N ALA A 260 -3.84 -20.30 4.22
CA ALA A 260 -2.59 -20.51 4.95
C ALA A 260 -1.42 -19.77 4.27
N THR A 261 -1.35 -19.83 2.92
CA THR A 261 -0.34 -19.10 2.13
C THR A 261 -0.47 -17.58 2.33
N GLY A 262 -1.70 -17.05 2.24
CA GLY A 262 -1.94 -15.62 2.44
C GLY A 262 -1.57 -15.15 3.85
N ARG A 263 -1.87 -15.93 4.89
CA ARG A 263 -1.44 -15.61 6.27
C ARG A 263 0.07 -15.63 6.42
N ALA A 264 0.79 -16.53 5.74
CA ALA A 264 2.25 -16.54 5.73
C ALA A 264 2.83 -15.28 5.05
N ILE A 265 2.22 -14.83 3.95
CA ILE A 265 2.57 -13.58 3.27
C ILE A 265 2.37 -12.38 4.20
N LEU A 266 1.21 -12.27 4.84
CA LEU A 266 0.89 -11.20 5.78
C LEU A 266 1.86 -11.16 6.97
N LEU A 267 2.22 -12.32 7.51
CA LEU A 267 3.21 -12.43 8.58
C LEU A 267 4.60 -11.92 8.13
N GLY A 268 5.01 -12.23 6.90
CA GLY A 268 6.27 -11.73 6.31
C GLY A 268 6.29 -10.20 6.15
N MET A 269 5.13 -9.59 5.96
CA MET A 269 4.93 -8.15 5.85
C MET A 269 4.69 -7.45 7.20
N GLU A 270 4.68 -8.18 8.32
CA GLU A 270 4.25 -7.66 9.65
C GLU A 270 2.86 -6.99 9.60
N THR A 271 1.96 -7.50 8.77
CA THR A 271 0.63 -6.97 8.52
C THR A 271 -0.42 -8.01 8.94
N ALA A 272 -1.39 -7.64 9.78
CA ALA A 272 -2.41 -8.58 10.25
C ALA A 272 -3.33 -9.06 9.13
N ARG A 273 -3.90 -8.12 8.37
CA ARG A 273 -4.76 -8.35 7.20
C ARG A 273 -4.94 -7.05 6.42
N PHE A 274 -5.66 -7.13 5.30
CA PHE A 274 -6.19 -5.95 4.62
C PHE A 274 -7.68 -5.76 4.96
N HIS A 275 -8.10 -4.51 5.15
CA HIS A 275 -9.47 -4.12 5.45
C HIS A 275 -10.07 -3.31 4.30
N ALA A 276 -11.38 -3.40 4.11
CA ALA A 276 -12.08 -2.52 3.19
C ALA A 276 -11.98 -1.06 3.67
N ALA A 277 -11.56 -0.18 2.77
CA ALA A 277 -11.44 1.25 3.01
C ALA A 277 -11.61 2.03 1.70
N ASN A 278 -11.85 3.32 1.81
CA ASN A 278 -11.98 4.26 0.70
C ASN A 278 -11.41 5.63 1.10
N ASP A 279 -11.43 6.61 0.20
CA ASP A 279 -10.88 7.94 0.44
C ASP A 279 -11.49 8.61 1.69
N ALA A 280 -12.81 8.46 1.92
CA ALA A 280 -13.48 9.03 3.07
C ALA A 280 -13.02 8.43 4.41
N SER A 281 -12.50 7.19 4.41
CA SER A 281 -11.94 6.55 5.60
C SER A 281 -10.78 7.34 6.19
N TYR A 282 -10.08 8.13 5.37
CA TYR A 282 -8.90 8.92 5.77
C TYR A 282 -9.22 10.36 6.21
N ALA A 283 -10.49 10.74 6.32
CA ALA A 283 -10.89 12.06 6.84
C ALA A 283 -10.34 12.32 8.25
N VAL A 284 -10.32 11.31 9.11
CA VAL A 284 -9.74 11.37 10.46
C VAL A 284 -8.27 11.80 10.47
N VAL A 285 -7.54 11.48 9.41
CA VAL A 285 -6.13 11.88 9.24
C VAL A 285 -6.04 13.38 8.97
N ALA A 286 -6.91 13.92 8.11
CA ALA A 286 -6.95 15.35 7.82
C ALA A 286 -7.23 16.17 9.09
N ASP A 287 -8.15 15.70 9.92
CA ASP A 287 -8.47 16.35 11.21
C ASP A 287 -7.28 16.30 12.18
N PHE A 288 -6.61 15.19 12.26
CA PHE A 288 -5.40 15.04 13.10
C PHE A 288 -4.26 15.94 12.61
N LEU A 289 -3.99 15.94 11.31
CA LEU A 289 -2.94 16.77 10.71
C LEU A 289 -3.23 18.26 10.84
N GLY A 290 -4.50 18.68 10.70
CA GLY A 290 -4.89 20.07 10.91
C GLY A 290 -4.59 20.56 12.33
N ARG A 291 -4.81 19.71 13.35
CA ARG A 291 -4.40 20.02 14.73
C ARG A 291 -2.88 20.06 14.87
N PHE A 292 -2.18 19.07 14.34
CA PHE A 292 -0.72 19.01 14.38
C PHE A 292 -0.07 20.22 13.73
N GLU A 293 -0.51 20.62 12.55
CA GLU A 293 0.04 21.78 11.83
C GLU A 293 -0.20 23.10 12.56
N LYS A 294 -1.37 23.24 13.21
CA LYS A 294 -1.69 24.41 14.00
C LYS A 294 -0.88 24.51 15.30
N GLU A 295 -0.61 23.39 15.95
CA GLU A 295 -0.09 23.35 17.33
C GLU A 295 1.42 23.06 17.38
N VAL A 296 1.96 22.38 16.38
CA VAL A 296 3.32 21.85 16.42
C VAL A 296 4.21 22.43 15.31
N ARG A 297 3.92 22.08 14.07
CA ARG A 297 4.65 22.58 12.89
C ARG A 297 3.91 22.23 11.58
N PRO A 298 4.16 22.93 10.48
CA PRO A 298 3.74 22.49 9.15
C PRO A 298 4.30 21.09 8.81
N VAL A 299 3.53 20.30 8.04
CA VAL A 299 4.02 19.04 7.46
C VAL A 299 4.49 19.33 6.04
N GLU A 300 5.79 19.40 5.88
CA GLU A 300 6.45 19.67 4.59
C GLU A 300 7.14 18.40 4.09
N SER A 301 7.09 18.21 2.77
CA SER A 301 7.97 17.24 2.11
C SER A 301 9.41 17.72 2.22
N PRO A 302 10.35 16.81 2.46
CA PRO A 302 11.77 17.15 2.47
C PRO A 302 12.28 17.60 1.10
#